data_6f4a81cb1fe0f213432463335c815fb2
#
_entry.id   6f4a81cb1fe0f213432463335c815fb2
#
_cell.length_a   1.000
_cell.length_b   1.000
_cell.length_c   1.000
_cell.angle_alpha   90.00
_cell.angle_beta   90.00
_cell.angle_gamma   90.00
#
_symmetry.space_group_name_H-M   'P 1'
#
loop_
_entity.id
_entity.type
_entity.pdbx_description
1 polymer ?
#
loop_
_entity_poly.entity_id
_entity_poly.type
_entity_poly.pdbx_seq_one_letter_code
_entity_poly.pdbx_strand_id
1 'polypeptide(L)'
;MSFLRSLLPSWPQALDLPKGQMPIDPYLALSALALTLTGFVMIASASMDVAARDFGSPTFFMMRHGFFVVLAFITVAVISRIPLSLWERYSVLLLLVGIILLALVFLPGVGREVNGSRRWISMGFFNLQTSEIAKICMVLFMSGYLVRRLDEVRSSWFGVIKPALPLALYVLLLIVQPDFGATVVLMGTVMGMIFLGGMRFGQFSLVIVGVAGLAYLMAIFQPYRLARLRSFQDPWADPFGTGYQLSQAQIAFGRGEWFGTGLGNSIQKLFYLPEAHTDFIYSILSEEMGLVGALAIIAVYMLLVARIFLIGRQAEKQSQFFKAYASYGFGFIFAGQAMINIGVNVGALPTKGLTLPLLSYGGSSLLASACMIAIILRIDYELKRERLNQVRPGRRRAQ
;
A
#
# COMPACT_ATOMS: atom_id res chain seq x y z
N MET A 1 -12.11 -0.47 -33.78
CA MET A 1 -10.74 -0.99 -33.54
C MET A 1 -9.64 0.06 -33.70
N SER A 2 -9.79 1.10 -34.51
CA SER A 2 -8.80 2.20 -34.64
C SER A 2 -8.64 3.05 -33.37
N PHE A 3 -9.71 3.31 -32.64
CA PHE A 3 -9.69 4.08 -31.38
C PHE A 3 -8.89 3.40 -30.25
N LEU A 4 -8.95 2.06 -30.15
CA LEU A 4 -8.13 1.32 -29.17
C LEU A 4 -6.64 1.28 -29.52
N ARG A 5 -6.30 1.33 -30.83
CA ARG A 5 -4.91 1.42 -31.26
C ARG A 5 -4.28 2.79 -31.01
N SER A 6 -5.07 3.87 -31.00
CA SER A 6 -4.58 5.22 -30.64
C SER A 6 -4.39 5.39 -29.13
N LEU A 7 -5.04 4.57 -28.29
CA LEU A 7 -4.92 4.61 -26.83
C LEU A 7 -3.77 3.75 -26.29
N LEU A 8 -3.29 2.80 -27.07
CA LEU A 8 -2.12 1.96 -26.71
C LEU A 8 -0.92 2.46 -27.52
N PRO A 9 -0.15 3.43 -27.02
CA PRO A 9 1.12 3.73 -27.64
C PRO A 9 1.93 2.43 -27.65
N SER A 10 2.48 2.11 -28.83
CA SER A 10 3.43 1.00 -28.99
C SER A 10 4.39 0.99 -27.80
N TRP A 11 4.61 -0.18 -27.23
CA TRP A 11 5.61 -0.44 -26.17
C TRP A 11 6.86 0.37 -26.47
N PRO A 12 7.54 0.92 -25.46
CA PRO A 12 8.49 2.00 -25.62
C PRO A 12 9.45 1.69 -26.74
N GLN A 13 9.43 2.54 -27.78
CA GLN A 13 10.56 2.64 -28.71
C GLN A 13 11.80 2.71 -27.82
N ALA A 14 12.78 1.86 -28.09
CA ALA A 14 14.00 1.80 -27.31
C ALA A 14 14.48 3.24 -27.10
N LEU A 15 14.42 3.72 -25.86
CA LEU A 15 14.92 5.04 -25.55
C LEU A 15 16.41 4.98 -25.87
N ASP A 16 16.87 5.80 -26.80
CA ASP A 16 18.31 6.04 -27.05
C ASP A 16 18.92 6.70 -25.80
N LEU A 17 18.96 5.94 -24.72
CA LEU A 17 19.53 6.37 -23.45
C LEU A 17 21.07 6.40 -23.58
N PRO A 18 21.74 7.33 -22.92
CA PRO A 18 23.19 7.27 -22.75
C PRO A 18 23.60 5.90 -22.20
N LYS A 19 24.78 5.42 -22.65
CA LYS A 19 25.30 4.12 -22.18
C LYS A 19 25.27 4.06 -20.65
N GLY A 20 24.66 3.01 -20.09
CA GLY A 20 24.53 2.78 -18.66
C GLY A 20 23.26 3.32 -17.98
N GLN A 21 22.37 4.02 -18.70
CA GLN A 21 21.08 4.42 -18.17
C GLN A 21 19.98 3.42 -18.54
N MET A 22 19.21 2.97 -17.55
CA MET A 22 18.04 2.10 -17.77
C MET A 22 16.78 2.93 -18.01
N PRO A 23 15.81 2.42 -18.79
CA PRO A 23 14.56 3.12 -19.10
C PRO A 23 13.67 3.31 -17.86
N ILE A 24 13.86 2.48 -16.85
CA ILE A 24 13.16 2.54 -15.56
C ILE A 24 14.17 2.55 -14.42
N ASP A 25 13.74 2.96 -13.23
CA ASP A 25 14.57 2.94 -12.04
C ASP A 25 14.85 1.49 -11.57
N PRO A 26 16.11 1.02 -11.64
CA PRO A 26 16.43 -0.36 -11.29
C PRO A 26 16.29 -0.63 -9.78
N TYR A 27 16.57 0.36 -8.93
CA TYR A 27 16.48 0.18 -7.48
C TYR A 27 15.04 0.04 -7.02
N LEU A 28 14.11 0.81 -7.64
CA LEU A 28 12.67 0.64 -7.40
C LEU A 28 12.19 -0.75 -7.84
N ALA A 29 12.57 -1.19 -9.04
CA ALA A 29 12.15 -2.48 -9.56
C ALA A 29 12.73 -3.64 -8.75
N LEU A 30 14.03 -3.58 -8.39
CA LEU A 30 14.71 -4.62 -7.61
C LEU A 30 14.18 -4.69 -6.18
N SER A 31 13.91 -3.56 -5.52
CA SER A 31 13.35 -3.57 -4.17
C SER A 31 11.92 -4.15 -4.14
N ALA A 32 11.08 -3.79 -5.11
CA ALA A 32 9.75 -4.37 -5.24
C ALA A 32 9.81 -5.89 -5.52
N LEU A 33 10.70 -6.32 -6.42
CA LEU A 33 10.93 -7.73 -6.73
C LEU A 33 11.44 -8.50 -5.50
N ALA A 34 12.43 -7.95 -4.78
CA ALA A 34 12.99 -8.58 -3.58
C ALA A 34 11.91 -8.80 -2.51
N LEU A 35 11.08 -7.78 -2.23
CA LEU A 35 9.97 -7.92 -1.29
C LEU A 35 8.95 -8.99 -1.74
N THR A 36 8.59 -9.01 -3.02
CA THR A 36 7.64 -9.98 -3.55
C THR A 36 8.17 -11.42 -3.49
N LEU A 37 9.45 -11.63 -3.84
CA LEU A 37 10.08 -12.95 -3.76
C LEU A 37 10.28 -13.40 -2.32
N THR A 38 10.71 -12.52 -1.42
CA THR A 38 10.78 -12.83 0.02
C THR A 38 9.40 -13.17 0.56
N GLY A 39 8.37 -12.40 0.19
CA GLY A 39 6.98 -12.70 0.54
C GLY A 39 6.54 -14.07 0.07
N PHE A 40 6.87 -14.46 -1.18
CA PHE A 40 6.55 -15.79 -1.72
C PHE A 40 7.18 -16.91 -0.88
N VAL A 41 8.46 -16.79 -0.54
CA VAL A 41 9.18 -17.78 0.30
C VAL A 41 8.59 -17.84 1.71
N MET A 42 8.36 -16.68 2.32
CA MET A 42 7.82 -16.61 3.69
C MET A 42 6.38 -17.12 3.79
N ILE A 43 5.54 -16.86 2.78
CA ILE A 43 4.19 -17.38 2.73
C ILE A 43 4.21 -18.90 2.57
N ALA A 44 5.10 -19.43 1.72
CA ALA A 44 5.29 -20.87 1.61
C ALA A 44 5.65 -21.47 2.97
N SER A 45 6.61 -20.87 3.71
CA SER A 45 6.98 -21.33 5.05
C SER A 45 5.84 -21.20 6.06
N ALA A 46 5.25 -20.00 6.19
CA ALA A 46 4.31 -19.67 7.25
C ALA A 46 2.93 -20.32 7.09
N SER A 47 2.58 -20.84 5.90
CA SER A 47 1.23 -21.35 5.64
C SER A 47 1.12 -22.87 5.48
N MET A 48 2.24 -23.61 5.46
CA MET A 48 2.24 -25.05 5.15
C MET A 48 1.33 -25.87 6.10
N ASP A 49 1.48 -25.65 7.40
CA ASP A 49 0.76 -26.44 8.40
C ASP A 49 -0.74 -26.10 8.41
N VAL A 50 -1.08 -24.82 8.30
CA VAL A 50 -2.48 -24.36 8.18
C VAL A 50 -3.09 -24.89 6.89
N ALA A 51 -2.36 -24.86 5.78
CA ALA A 51 -2.82 -25.37 4.50
C ALA A 51 -3.06 -26.88 4.51
N ALA A 52 -2.15 -27.63 5.14
CA ALA A 52 -2.30 -29.08 5.30
C ALA A 52 -3.52 -29.46 6.11
N ARG A 53 -3.76 -28.74 7.24
CA ARG A 53 -4.90 -29.00 8.11
C ARG A 53 -6.24 -28.62 7.47
N ASP A 54 -6.33 -27.41 6.90
CA ASP A 54 -7.62 -26.83 6.50
C ASP A 54 -8.01 -27.22 5.06
N PHE A 55 -7.03 -27.54 4.19
CA PHE A 55 -7.24 -27.87 2.77
C PHE A 55 -6.66 -29.22 2.34
N GLY A 56 -6.03 -29.96 3.26
CA GLY A 56 -5.42 -31.26 2.96
C GLY A 56 -4.17 -31.18 2.04
N SER A 57 -3.70 -30.00 1.70
CA SER A 57 -2.52 -29.79 0.84
C SER A 57 -1.63 -28.69 1.43
N PRO A 58 -0.38 -29.01 1.80
CA PRO A 58 0.54 -28.02 2.38
C PRO A 58 0.92 -26.89 1.41
N THR A 59 0.75 -27.10 0.10
CA THR A 59 1.13 -26.11 -0.93
C THR A 59 -0.03 -25.20 -1.37
N PHE A 60 -1.23 -25.36 -0.79
CA PHE A 60 -2.42 -24.62 -1.22
C PHE A 60 -2.23 -23.10 -1.27
N PHE A 61 -1.80 -22.50 -0.17
CA PHE A 61 -1.59 -21.05 -0.11
C PHE A 61 -0.39 -20.60 -0.96
N MET A 62 0.67 -21.40 -1.03
CA MET A 62 1.84 -21.13 -1.86
C MET A 62 1.45 -21.07 -3.35
N MET A 63 0.71 -22.06 -3.86
CA MET A 63 0.26 -22.09 -5.26
C MET A 63 -0.67 -20.92 -5.58
N ARG A 64 -1.62 -20.65 -4.66
CA ARG A 64 -2.56 -19.54 -4.82
C ARG A 64 -1.83 -18.18 -4.80
N HIS A 65 -0.86 -18.00 -3.91
CA HIS A 65 -0.04 -16.78 -3.89
C HIS A 65 0.83 -16.68 -5.14
N GLY A 66 1.43 -17.77 -5.61
CA GLY A 66 2.19 -17.82 -6.86
C GLY A 66 1.35 -17.38 -8.07
N PHE A 67 0.09 -17.81 -8.14
CA PHE A 67 -0.84 -17.31 -9.15
C PHE A 67 -1.01 -15.78 -9.08
N PHE A 68 -1.19 -15.21 -7.87
CA PHE A 68 -1.28 -13.77 -7.72
C PHE A 68 0.03 -13.03 -8.01
N VAL A 69 1.19 -13.64 -7.77
CA VAL A 69 2.50 -13.08 -8.15
C VAL A 69 2.59 -12.98 -9.69
N VAL A 70 2.22 -14.03 -10.42
CA VAL A 70 2.18 -14.00 -11.89
C VAL A 70 1.21 -12.91 -12.37
N LEU A 71 0.02 -12.82 -11.76
CA LEU A 71 -0.97 -11.81 -12.11
C LEU A 71 -0.46 -10.39 -11.77
N ALA A 72 0.32 -10.22 -10.71
CA ALA A 72 0.96 -8.96 -10.35
C ALA A 72 1.98 -8.53 -11.42
N PHE A 73 2.80 -9.42 -11.96
CA PHE A 73 3.69 -9.13 -13.08
C PHE A 73 2.93 -8.73 -14.34
N ILE A 74 1.82 -9.41 -14.65
CA ILE A 74 0.93 -9.04 -15.76
C ILE A 74 0.34 -7.64 -15.51
N THR A 75 -0.10 -7.36 -14.28
CA THR A 75 -0.60 -6.04 -13.89
C THR A 75 0.45 -4.95 -14.11
N VAL A 76 1.69 -5.18 -13.68
CA VAL A 76 2.79 -4.25 -13.93
C VAL A 76 3.00 -4.04 -15.42
N ALA A 77 3.02 -5.11 -16.22
CA ALA A 77 3.23 -5.04 -17.66
C ALA A 77 2.10 -4.29 -18.39
N VAL A 78 0.85 -4.44 -17.96
CA VAL A 78 -0.32 -3.77 -18.57
C VAL A 78 -0.42 -2.32 -18.14
N ILE A 79 -0.41 -2.06 -16.82
CA ILE A 79 -0.62 -0.72 -16.25
C ILE A 79 0.52 0.23 -16.64
N SER A 80 1.77 -0.24 -16.69
CA SER A 80 2.91 0.58 -17.12
C SER A 80 2.82 1.06 -18.57
N ARG A 81 1.92 0.49 -19.40
CA ARG A 81 1.65 0.96 -20.76
C ARG A 81 0.69 2.14 -20.82
N ILE A 82 -0.11 2.35 -19.77
CA ILE A 82 -1.12 3.41 -19.74
C ILE A 82 -0.44 4.76 -19.49
N PRO A 83 -0.62 5.77 -20.37
CA PRO A 83 0.00 7.08 -20.20
C PRO A 83 -0.60 7.83 -19.01
N LEU A 84 0.25 8.61 -18.31
CA LEU A 84 -0.17 9.34 -17.10
C LEU A 84 -1.25 10.38 -17.39
N SER A 85 -1.31 10.92 -18.60
CA SER A 85 -2.34 11.87 -19.03
C SER A 85 -3.76 11.29 -18.94
N LEU A 86 -3.95 9.98 -19.12
CA LEU A 86 -5.25 9.34 -18.92
C LEU A 86 -5.64 9.30 -17.44
N TRP A 87 -4.71 8.95 -16.56
CA TRP A 87 -4.96 8.95 -15.12
C TRP A 87 -5.31 10.35 -14.61
N GLU A 88 -4.59 11.37 -15.08
CA GLU A 88 -4.88 12.77 -14.76
C GLU A 88 -6.25 13.21 -15.25
N ARG A 89 -6.55 12.96 -16.54
CA ARG A 89 -7.83 13.32 -17.17
C ARG A 89 -9.02 12.70 -16.46
N TYR A 90 -8.93 11.44 -16.06
CA TYR A 90 -10.02 10.70 -15.43
C TYR A 90 -9.94 10.68 -13.89
N SER A 91 -9.10 11.53 -13.28
CA SER A 91 -8.88 11.55 -11.83
C SER A 91 -10.18 11.74 -11.00
N VAL A 92 -11.11 12.56 -11.47
CA VAL A 92 -12.42 12.75 -10.82
C VAL A 92 -13.32 11.51 -10.99
N LEU A 93 -13.29 10.87 -12.16
CA LEU A 93 -14.03 9.62 -12.38
C LEU A 93 -13.50 8.50 -11.49
N LEU A 94 -12.18 8.43 -11.29
CA LEU A 94 -11.56 7.45 -10.39
C LEU A 94 -12.04 7.64 -8.95
N LEU A 95 -12.21 8.89 -8.48
CA LEU A 95 -12.83 9.14 -7.17
C LEU A 95 -14.20 8.49 -7.07
N LEU A 96 -15.06 8.69 -8.07
CA LEU A 96 -16.40 8.10 -8.09
C LEU A 96 -16.36 6.58 -8.13
N VAL A 97 -15.46 6.00 -8.92
CA VAL A 97 -15.22 4.54 -8.96
C VAL A 97 -14.87 4.02 -7.57
N GLY A 98 -13.97 4.70 -6.84
CA GLY A 98 -13.61 4.30 -5.49
C GLY A 98 -14.78 4.39 -4.50
N ILE A 99 -15.62 5.45 -4.57
CA ILE A 99 -16.84 5.56 -3.75
C ILE A 99 -17.80 4.41 -4.07
N ILE A 100 -18.04 4.14 -5.34
CA ILE A 100 -18.94 3.08 -5.78
C ILE A 100 -18.43 1.72 -5.29
N LEU A 101 -17.13 1.42 -5.43
CA LEU A 101 -16.54 0.16 -4.95
C LEU A 101 -16.71 -0.01 -3.45
N LEU A 102 -16.46 1.05 -2.67
CA LEU A 102 -16.67 1.01 -1.21
C LEU A 102 -18.15 0.84 -0.85
N ALA A 103 -19.07 1.43 -1.60
CA ALA A 103 -20.51 1.31 -1.35
C ALA A 103 -21.07 -0.06 -1.78
N LEU A 104 -20.55 -0.65 -2.87
CA LEU A 104 -21.00 -1.94 -3.41
C LEU A 104 -20.92 -3.09 -2.40
N VAL A 105 -19.98 -3.04 -1.46
CA VAL A 105 -19.81 -4.08 -0.43
C VAL A 105 -21.03 -4.20 0.48
N PHE A 106 -21.83 -3.13 0.62
CA PHE A 106 -23.03 -3.13 1.46
C PHE A 106 -24.25 -3.76 0.77
N LEU A 107 -24.19 -3.97 -0.56
CA LEU A 107 -25.28 -4.60 -1.30
C LEU A 107 -25.41 -6.09 -0.93
N PRO A 108 -26.64 -6.58 -0.65
CA PRO A 108 -26.90 -8.00 -0.44
C PRO A 108 -26.42 -8.85 -1.63
N GLY A 109 -25.71 -9.93 -1.36
CA GLY A 109 -25.21 -10.85 -2.39
C GLY A 109 -23.90 -10.43 -3.06
N VAL A 110 -23.41 -9.18 -2.89
CA VAL A 110 -22.14 -8.70 -3.46
C VAL A 110 -21.02 -8.74 -2.43
N GLY A 111 -21.27 -8.15 -1.26
CA GLY A 111 -20.30 -8.10 -0.17
C GLY A 111 -20.20 -9.41 0.59
N ARG A 112 -18.97 -9.93 0.74
CA ARG A 112 -18.66 -11.10 1.58
C ARG A 112 -18.21 -10.64 2.95
N GLU A 113 -18.82 -11.22 3.98
CA GLU A 113 -18.41 -11.03 5.37
C GLU A 113 -17.32 -12.05 5.75
N VAL A 114 -16.21 -11.54 6.26
CA VAL A 114 -15.10 -12.36 6.77
C VAL A 114 -14.69 -11.78 8.12
N ASN A 115 -14.64 -12.59 9.14
CA ASN A 115 -14.29 -12.20 10.52
C ASN A 115 -15.09 -10.98 11.03
N GLY A 116 -16.42 -10.96 10.78
CA GLY A 116 -17.31 -9.88 11.21
C GLY A 116 -17.15 -8.55 10.45
N SER A 117 -16.46 -8.55 9.31
CA SER A 117 -16.26 -7.36 8.47
C SER A 117 -16.65 -7.61 7.04
N ARG A 118 -17.45 -6.70 6.46
CA ARG A 118 -17.82 -6.71 5.04
C ARG A 118 -16.93 -5.78 4.27
N ARG A 119 -15.78 -6.29 3.78
CA ARG A 119 -14.75 -5.49 3.04
C ARG A 119 -14.44 -6.06 1.67
N TRP A 120 -14.99 -7.23 1.35
CA TRP A 120 -14.60 -8.03 0.21
C TRP A 120 -15.75 -8.17 -0.77
N ILE A 121 -15.46 -8.03 -2.06
CA ILE A 121 -16.34 -8.42 -3.15
C ILE A 121 -15.89 -9.79 -3.65
N SER A 122 -16.79 -10.78 -3.67
CA SER A 122 -16.46 -12.10 -4.19
C SER A 122 -16.50 -12.07 -5.72
N MET A 123 -15.37 -12.40 -6.35
CA MET A 123 -15.25 -12.54 -7.81
C MET A 123 -15.14 -14.03 -8.22
N GLY A 124 -15.70 -14.93 -7.45
CA GLY A 124 -15.66 -16.37 -7.66
C GLY A 124 -14.37 -17.01 -7.12
N PHE A 125 -13.29 -16.95 -7.87
CA PHE A 125 -12.00 -17.56 -7.51
C PHE A 125 -11.13 -16.71 -6.59
N PHE A 126 -11.40 -15.40 -6.45
CA PHE A 126 -10.73 -14.54 -5.48
C PHE A 126 -11.67 -13.48 -4.89
N ASN A 127 -11.27 -12.93 -3.74
CA ASN A 127 -11.99 -11.84 -3.09
C ASN A 127 -11.23 -10.54 -3.32
N LEU A 128 -11.94 -9.54 -3.85
CA LEU A 128 -11.40 -8.21 -4.08
C LEU A 128 -11.65 -7.35 -2.83
N GLN A 129 -10.59 -6.86 -2.20
CA GLN A 129 -10.70 -5.89 -1.11
C GLN A 129 -10.85 -4.49 -1.70
N THR A 130 -12.01 -3.89 -1.49
CA THR A 130 -12.36 -2.61 -2.13
C THR A 130 -11.51 -1.45 -1.63
N SER A 131 -11.08 -1.45 -0.37
CA SER A 131 -10.23 -0.42 0.21
C SER A 131 -8.86 -0.32 -0.47
N GLU A 132 -8.31 -1.43 -1.00
CA GLU A 132 -7.02 -1.41 -1.70
C GLU A 132 -7.09 -0.59 -3.00
N ILE A 133 -8.16 -0.78 -3.79
CA ILE A 133 -8.37 0.01 -5.01
C ILE A 133 -8.79 1.45 -4.68
N ALA A 134 -9.62 1.63 -3.66
CA ALA A 134 -10.07 2.94 -3.22
C ALA A 134 -8.91 3.86 -2.83
N LYS A 135 -7.84 3.34 -2.21
CA LYS A 135 -6.61 4.10 -1.91
C LYS A 135 -5.94 4.63 -3.18
N ILE A 136 -5.81 3.81 -4.22
CA ILE A 136 -5.23 4.22 -5.51
C ILE A 136 -6.08 5.32 -6.15
N CYS A 137 -7.39 5.14 -6.19
CA CYS A 137 -8.33 6.11 -6.74
C CYS A 137 -8.24 7.46 -6.02
N MET A 138 -8.16 7.45 -4.69
CA MET A 138 -8.04 8.68 -3.88
C MET A 138 -6.72 9.40 -4.14
N VAL A 139 -5.59 8.68 -4.22
CA VAL A 139 -4.27 9.29 -4.53
C VAL A 139 -4.28 9.96 -5.89
N LEU A 140 -4.82 9.29 -6.93
CA LEU A 140 -4.89 9.85 -8.27
C LEU A 140 -5.84 11.07 -8.35
N PHE A 141 -6.96 11.02 -7.63
CA PHE A 141 -7.85 12.18 -7.50
C PHE A 141 -7.15 13.35 -6.81
N MET A 142 -6.50 13.10 -5.66
CA MET A 142 -5.79 14.13 -4.91
C MET A 142 -4.66 14.75 -5.72
N SER A 143 -3.93 13.94 -6.51
CA SER A 143 -2.89 14.44 -7.41
C SER A 143 -3.46 15.42 -8.45
N GLY A 144 -4.57 15.06 -9.08
CA GLY A 144 -5.25 15.95 -10.01
C GLY A 144 -5.89 17.18 -9.32
N TYR A 145 -6.40 17.04 -8.10
CA TYR A 145 -6.94 18.14 -7.32
C TYR A 145 -5.85 19.17 -7.00
N LEU A 146 -4.72 18.72 -6.47
CA LEU A 146 -3.58 19.58 -6.11
C LEU A 146 -3.06 20.36 -7.32
N VAL A 147 -2.98 19.73 -8.51
CA VAL A 147 -2.60 20.44 -9.74
C VAL A 147 -3.58 21.57 -10.09
N ARG A 148 -4.88 21.30 -9.97
CA ARG A 148 -5.93 22.27 -10.36
C ARG A 148 -6.15 23.39 -9.34
N ARG A 149 -5.82 23.17 -8.06
CA ARG A 149 -6.21 24.04 -6.94
C ARG A 149 -5.07 24.37 -5.99
N LEU A 150 -3.83 24.34 -6.49
CA LEU A 150 -2.64 24.52 -5.66
C LEU A 150 -2.63 25.87 -4.92
N ASP A 151 -3.04 26.94 -5.61
CA ASP A 151 -3.08 28.28 -5.02
C ASP A 151 -4.13 28.39 -3.91
N GLU A 152 -5.29 27.71 -4.05
CA GLU A 152 -6.30 27.68 -2.99
C GLU A 152 -5.77 26.92 -1.76
N VAL A 153 -5.03 25.82 -1.95
CA VAL A 153 -4.45 25.03 -0.84
C VAL A 153 -3.43 25.85 -0.06
N ARG A 154 -2.66 26.69 -0.73
CA ARG A 154 -1.63 27.55 -0.11
C ARG A 154 -2.20 28.79 0.57
N SER A 155 -3.31 29.34 0.07
CA SER A 155 -3.83 30.63 0.50
C SER A 155 -5.04 30.53 1.42
N SER A 156 -5.88 29.48 1.30
CA SER A 156 -7.22 29.43 1.89
C SER A 156 -7.53 28.11 2.59
N TRP A 157 -8.36 28.14 3.62
CA TRP A 157 -8.96 26.95 4.22
C TRP A 157 -9.86 26.17 3.26
N PHE A 158 -10.49 26.86 2.29
CA PHE A 158 -11.32 26.17 1.28
C PHE A 158 -10.55 25.18 0.42
N GLY A 159 -9.24 25.45 0.18
CA GLY A 159 -8.38 24.51 -0.53
C GLY A 159 -8.14 23.21 0.23
N VAL A 160 -8.30 23.21 1.55
CA VAL A 160 -8.19 22.00 2.40
C VAL A 160 -9.55 21.36 2.65
N ILE A 161 -10.59 22.14 2.84
CA ILE A 161 -11.96 21.65 3.14
C ILE A 161 -12.58 20.94 1.90
N LYS A 162 -12.37 21.46 0.69
CA LYS A 162 -12.92 20.85 -0.53
C LYS A 162 -12.51 19.38 -0.71
N PRO A 163 -11.22 18.99 -0.62
CA PRO A 163 -10.83 17.59 -0.71
C PRO A 163 -11.14 16.79 0.56
N ALA A 164 -11.34 17.45 1.71
CA ALA A 164 -11.76 16.79 2.93
C ALA A 164 -13.17 16.20 2.82
N LEU A 165 -14.08 16.76 2.00
CA LEU A 165 -15.43 16.22 1.82
C LEU A 165 -15.43 14.81 1.18
N PRO A 166 -14.83 14.58 -0.01
CA PRO A 166 -14.73 13.22 -0.55
C PRO A 166 -13.90 12.28 0.33
N LEU A 167 -12.86 12.78 1.00
CA LEU A 167 -12.11 12.00 1.98
C LEU A 167 -13.01 11.56 3.15
N ALA A 168 -13.83 12.47 3.69
CA ALA A 168 -14.75 12.15 4.77
C ALA A 168 -15.77 11.07 4.36
N LEU A 169 -16.26 11.08 3.12
CA LEU A 169 -17.13 10.06 2.59
C LEU A 169 -16.42 8.70 2.50
N TYR A 170 -15.18 8.66 2.01
CA TYR A 170 -14.35 7.42 2.01
C TYR A 170 -14.14 6.90 3.42
N VAL A 171 -13.76 7.78 4.34
CA VAL A 171 -13.52 7.45 5.76
C VAL A 171 -14.79 6.89 6.39
N LEU A 172 -15.95 7.53 6.15
CA LEU A 172 -17.24 7.06 6.67
C LEU A 172 -17.53 5.63 6.17
N LEU A 173 -17.41 5.38 4.87
CA LEU A 173 -17.63 4.05 4.28
C LEU A 173 -16.66 3.01 4.86
N LEU A 174 -15.38 3.34 5.01
CA LEU A 174 -14.36 2.45 5.59
C LEU A 174 -14.60 2.17 7.08
N ILE A 175 -15.09 3.15 7.86
CA ILE A 175 -15.44 2.96 9.28
C ILE A 175 -16.63 2.02 9.42
N VAL A 176 -17.64 2.16 8.55
CA VAL A 176 -18.82 1.27 8.53
C VAL A 176 -18.45 -0.16 8.09
N GLN A 177 -17.36 -0.33 7.28
CA GLN A 177 -16.78 -1.63 6.91
C GLN A 177 -15.86 -2.23 7.99
N PRO A 178 -15.73 -1.73 9.18
CA PRO A 178 -14.68 -1.76 10.21
C PRO A 178 -13.22 -1.84 9.68
N ASP A 179 -12.88 -1.12 8.59
CA ASP A 179 -11.51 -1.11 8.04
C ASP A 179 -10.70 0.11 8.54
N PHE A 180 -10.38 0.09 9.83
CA PHE A 180 -9.63 1.18 10.48
C PHE A 180 -8.19 1.30 9.97
N GLY A 181 -7.57 0.19 9.58
CA GLY A 181 -6.21 0.20 9.06
C GLY A 181 -6.13 0.99 7.76
N ALA A 182 -6.98 0.69 6.78
CA ALA A 182 -7.06 1.42 5.54
C ALA A 182 -7.45 2.89 5.77
N THR A 183 -8.34 3.16 6.73
CA THR A 183 -8.74 4.53 7.10
C THR A 183 -7.54 5.38 7.54
N VAL A 184 -6.72 4.87 8.46
CA VAL A 184 -5.55 5.60 8.98
C VAL A 184 -4.52 5.85 7.88
N VAL A 185 -4.22 4.82 7.07
CA VAL A 185 -3.29 4.96 5.94
C VAL A 185 -3.79 5.99 4.94
N LEU A 186 -5.07 5.94 4.58
CA LEU A 186 -5.65 6.86 3.61
C LEU A 186 -5.65 8.30 4.11
N MET A 187 -6.08 8.53 5.35
CA MET A 187 -6.06 9.85 5.98
C MET A 187 -4.64 10.41 6.05
N GLY A 188 -3.67 9.60 6.53
CA GLY A 188 -2.26 10.00 6.60
C GLY A 188 -1.69 10.33 5.21
N THR A 189 -2.05 9.54 4.20
CA THR A 189 -1.64 9.78 2.81
C THR A 189 -2.17 11.11 2.28
N VAL A 190 -3.49 11.35 2.38
CA VAL A 190 -4.10 12.60 1.89
C VAL A 190 -3.58 13.82 2.64
N MET A 191 -3.42 13.72 3.96
CA MET A 191 -2.83 14.79 4.77
C MET A 191 -1.38 15.07 4.35
N GLY A 192 -0.56 14.03 4.16
CA GLY A 192 0.81 14.17 3.66
C GLY A 192 0.86 14.84 2.27
N MET A 193 -0.04 14.46 1.35
CA MET A 193 -0.14 15.05 0.02
C MET A 193 -0.52 16.55 0.09
N ILE A 194 -1.51 16.93 0.91
CA ILE A 194 -1.93 18.33 1.07
C ILE A 194 -0.81 19.16 1.71
N PHE A 195 -0.08 18.58 2.68
CA PHE A 195 1.07 19.23 3.30
C PHE A 195 2.19 19.50 2.28
N LEU A 196 2.55 18.49 1.47
CA LEU A 196 3.52 18.66 0.37
C LEU A 196 3.02 19.63 -0.72
N GLY A 197 1.69 19.78 -0.89
CA GLY A 197 1.07 20.80 -1.73
C GLY A 197 1.27 22.23 -1.24
N GLY A 198 1.83 22.41 -0.03
CA GLY A 198 2.14 23.72 0.55
C GLY A 198 1.09 24.26 1.52
N MET A 199 0.31 23.38 2.15
CA MET A 199 -0.56 23.75 3.27
C MET A 199 0.28 24.39 4.39
N ARG A 200 -0.24 25.46 5.00
CA ARG A 200 0.44 26.16 6.10
C ARG A 200 0.59 25.24 7.31
N PHE A 201 1.77 25.24 7.93
CA PHE A 201 2.08 24.36 9.07
C PHE A 201 1.07 24.49 10.23
N GLY A 202 0.60 25.71 10.53
CA GLY A 202 -0.42 25.92 11.57
C GLY A 202 -1.75 25.26 11.24
N GLN A 203 -2.19 25.30 9.97
CA GLN A 203 -3.41 24.61 9.52
C GLN A 203 -3.24 23.09 9.60
N PHE A 204 -2.09 22.58 9.16
CA PHE A 204 -1.75 21.17 9.23
C PHE A 204 -1.77 20.65 10.66
N SER A 205 -1.11 21.36 11.58
CA SER A 205 -1.08 20.99 13.00
C SER A 205 -2.48 20.99 13.63
N LEU A 206 -3.31 21.99 13.30
CA LEU A 206 -4.68 22.06 13.82
C LEU A 206 -5.53 20.87 13.34
N VAL A 207 -5.42 20.50 12.06
CA VAL A 207 -6.13 19.32 11.51
C VAL A 207 -5.64 18.03 12.17
N ILE A 208 -4.32 17.85 12.34
CA ILE A 208 -3.76 16.68 13.03
C ILE A 208 -4.28 16.57 14.46
N VAL A 209 -4.25 17.67 15.22
CA VAL A 209 -4.75 17.70 16.60
C VAL A 209 -6.25 17.39 16.63
N GLY A 210 -7.02 17.96 15.72
CA GLY A 210 -8.47 17.68 15.60
C GLY A 210 -8.77 16.20 15.29
N VAL A 211 -8.06 15.60 14.33
CA VAL A 211 -8.19 14.19 13.97
C VAL A 211 -7.75 13.29 15.13
N ALA A 212 -6.64 13.59 15.79
CA ALA A 212 -6.16 12.83 16.94
C ALA A 212 -7.14 12.91 18.12
N GLY A 213 -7.70 14.11 18.39
CA GLY A 213 -8.73 14.31 19.41
C GLY A 213 -10.01 13.50 19.12
N LEU A 214 -10.47 13.53 17.87
CA LEU A 214 -11.63 12.74 17.44
C LEU A 214 -11.38 11.23 17.56
N ALA A 215 -10.20 10.76 17.14
CA ALA A 215 -9.81 9.36 17.26
C ALA A 215 -9.74 8.91 18.73
N TYR A 216 -9.21 9.75 19.61
CA TYR A 216 -9.16 9.53 21.06
C TYR A 216 -10.57 9.42 21.66
N LEU A 217 -11.45 10.38 21.33
CA LEU A 217 -12.86 10.32 21.76
C LEU A 217 -13.54 9.04 21.29
N MET A 218 -13.40 8.69 20.01
CA MET A 218 -13.97 7.45 19.46
C MET A 218 -13.40 6.18 20.12
N ALA A 219 -12.18 6.21 20.62
CA ALA A 219 -11.57 5.10 21.33
C ALA A 219 -12.16 4.93 22.74
N ILE A 220 -12.39 6.02 23.46
CA ILE A 220 -12.93 5.99 24.84
C ILE A 220 -14.39 5.50 24.87
N PHE A 221 -15.21 5.93 23.90
CA PHE A 221 -16.63 5.60 23.88
C PHE A 221 -16.94 4.15 23.46
N GLN A 222 -15.94 3.35 23.05
CA GLN A 222 -16.15 1.95 22.68
C GLN A 222 -15.31 1.00 23.54
N PRO A 223 -15.92 0.18 24.42
CA PRO A 223 -15.21 -0.72 25.34
C PRO A 223 -14.22 -1.66 24.62
N TYR A 224 -14.59 -2.19 23.47
CA TYR A 224 -13.73 -3.06 22.66
C TYR A 224 -12.44 -2.36 22.18
N ARG A 225 -12.52 -1.08 21.79
CA ARG A 225 -11.33 -0.30 21.36
C ARG A 225 -10.43 0.03 22.55
N LEU A 226 -11.05 0.35 23.69
CA LEU A 226 -10.32 0.61 24.93
C LEU A 226 -9.59 -0.66 25.41
N ALA A 227 -10.24 -1.83 25.34
CA ALA A 227 -9.60 -3.12 25.65
C ALA A 227 -8.37 -3.37 24.77
N ARG A 228 -8.45 -3.11 23.46
CA ARG A 228 -7.29 -3.22 22.54
C ARG A 228 -6.17 -2.24 22.86
N LEU A 229 -6.48 -1.01 23.29
CA LEU A 229 -5.46 -0.05 23.71
C LEU A 229 -4.79 -0.49 25.02
N ARG A 230 -5.52 -1.07 25.96
CA ARG A 230 -4.95 -1.62 27.20
C ARG A 230 -4.06 -2.83 26.93
N SER A 231 -4.52 -3.78 26.11
CA SER A 231 -3.74 -4.97 25.77
C SER A 231 -2.49 -4.64 24.93
N PHE A 232 -2.48 -3.51 24.24
CA PHE A 232 -1.28 -3.01 23.58
C PHE A 232 -0.24 -2.46 24.57
N GLN A 233 -0.68 -1.78 25.65
CA GLN A 233 0.25 -1.25 26.66
C GLN A 233 0.90 -2.36 27.49
N ASP A 234 0.14 -3.41 27.81
CA ASP A 234 0.64 -4.60 28.50
C ASP A 234 -0.01 -5.86 27.92
N PRO A 235 0.57 -6.45 26.87
CA PRO A 235 0.05 -7.68 26.27
C PRO A 235 0.16 -8.90 27.20
N TRP A 236 1.05 -8.82 28.20
CA TRP A 236 1.29 -9.89 29.15
C TRP A 236 0.30 -9.90 30.32
N ALA A 237 -0.48 -8.85 30.52
CA ALA A 237 -1.55 -8.83 31.50
C ALA A 237 -2.69 -9.84 31.17
N ASP A 238 -2.93 -10.09 29.86
CA ASP A 238 -3.90 -11.09 29.39
C ASP A 238 -3.34 -11.84 28.16
N PRO A 239 -2.31 -12.68 28.38
CA PRO A 239 -1.57 -13.31 27.28
C PRO A 239 -2.34 -14.44 26.57
N PHE A 240 -3.49 -14.86 27.09
CA PHE A 240 -4.36 -15.87 26.48
C PHE A 240 -5.68 -15.30 25.93
N GLY A 241 -5.96 -14.02 26.16
CA GLY A 241 -7.13 -13.31 25.67
C GLY A 241 -6.78 -12.18 24.69
N THR A 242 -7.02 -10.94 25.09
CA THR A 242 -6.89 -9.77 24.21
C THR A 242 -5.44 -9.47 23.79
N GLY A 243 -4.44 -9.87 24.59
CA GLY A 243 -3.01 -9.72 24.31
C GLY A 243 -2.39 -10.87 23.51
N TYR A 244 -3.14 -11.97 23.27
CA TYR A 244 -2.60 -13.23 22.73
C TYR A 244 -1.78 -13.03 21.43
N GLN A 245 -2.33 -12.35 20.43
CA GLN A 245 -1.65 -12.18 19.15
C GLN A 245 -0.34 -11.42 19.29
N LEU A 246 -0.33 -10.37 20.13
CA LEU A 246 0.86 -9.55 20.32
C LEU A 246 1.92 -10.24 21.16
N SER A 247 1.52 -10.97 22.22
CA SER A 247 2.46 -11.75 23.05
C SER A 247 3.14 -12.85 22.22
N GLN A 248 2.39 -13.58 21.37
CA GLN A 248 2.97 -14.59 20.48
C GLN A 248 3.90 -13.99 19.43
N ALA A 249 3.56 -12.79 18.89
CA ALA A 249 4.44 -12.06 18.02
C ALA A 249 5.75 -11.66 18.69
N GLN A 250 5.71 -11.16 19.93
CA GLN A 250 6.91 -10.83 20.70
C GLN A 250 7.77 -12.05 21.03
N ILE A 251 7.14 -13.21 21.33
CA ILE A 251 7.85 -14.48 21.50
C ILE A 251 8.60 -14.86 20.21
N ALA A 252 7.98 -14.69 19.03
CA ALA A 252 8.62 -14.93 17.74
C ALA A 252 9.90 -14.09 17.58
N PHE A 253 9.83 -12.78 17.88
CA PHE A 253 11.01 -11.91 17.85
C PHE A 253 12.10 -12.35 18.83
N GLY A 254 11.73 -12.70 20.08
CA GLY A 254 12.67 -13.15 21.09
C GLY A 254 13.41 -14.44 20.69
N ARG A 255 12.69 -15.38 20.05
CA ARG A 255 13.28 -16.64 19.56
C ARG A 255 14.17 -16.48 18.35
N GLY A 256 13.92 -15.48 17.53
CA GLY A 256 14.71 -15.22 16.34
C GLY A 256 16.14 -14.76 16.62
N GLU A 257 16.41 -14.20 17.79
CA GLU A 257 17.73 -13.68 18.15
C GLU A 257 18.37 -12.88 17.01
N TRP A 258 19.69 -13.07 16.76
CA TRP A 258 20.42 -12.35 15.70
C TRP A 258 20.20 -12.93 14.29
N PHE A 259 20.23 -14.26 14.16
CA PHE A 259 20.30 -14.94 12.85
C PHE A 259 19.09 -15.84 12.55
N GLY A 260 18.14 -15.93 13.47
CA GLY A 260 16.95 -16.75 13.33
C GLY A 260 17.15 -18.22 13.63
N THR A 261 16.01 -18.92 13.67
CA THR A 261 15.97 -20.38 13.88
C THR A 261 16.18 -21.17 12.59
N GLY A 262 16.31 -20.47 11.45
CA GLY A 262 16.39 -21.04 10.10
C GLY A 262 15.02 -21.05 9.41
N LEU A 263 15.04 -20.95 8.06
CA LEU A 263 13.84 -20.99 7.24
C LEU A 263 13.06 -22.29 7.47
N GLY A 264 11.77 -22.18 7.69
CA GLY A 264 10.89 -23.32 7.94
C GLY A 264 10.83 -23.77 9.40
N ASN A 265 11.62 -23.21 10.32
CA ASN A 265 11.73 -23.67 11.70
C ASN A 265 11.00 -22.80 12.73
N SER A 266 10.16 -21.87 12.29
CA SER A 266 9.31 -21.12 13.20
C SER A 266 8.36 -22.06 13.96
N ILE A 267 8.26 -21.90 15.27
CA ILE A 267 7.25 -22.60 16.10
C ILE A 267 5.96 -21.79 16.12
N GLN A 268 6.05 -20.47 16.07
CA GLN A 268 4.86 -19.62 16.16
C GLN A 268 3.87 -19.84 15.01
N LYS A 269 4.33 -20.28 13.83
CA LYS A 269 3.46 -20.66 12.71
C LYS A 269 2.66 -21.94 12.95
N LEU A 270 3.06 -22.79 13.89
CA LEU A 270 2.38 -24.04 14.26
C LEU A 270 1.14 -23.76 15.12
N PHE A 271 0.22 -22.96 14.59
CA PHE A 271 -1.06 -22.57 15.20
C PHE A 271 -0.99 -21.70 16.48
N TYR A 272 0.21 -21.30 16.92
CA TYR A 272 0.33 -20.39 18.06
C TYR A 272 0.01 -18.94 17.68
N LEU A 273 0.42 -18.49 16.49
CA LEU A 273 0.15 -17.13 16.03
C LEU A 273 -0.93 -17.11 14.95
N PRO A 274 -2.17 -16.66 15.28
CA PRO A 274 -3.21 -16.47 14.28
C PRO A 274 -2.78 -15.46 13.20
N GLU A 275 -3.23 -15.67 11.95
CA GLU A 275 -2.93 -14.81 10.82
C GLU A 275 -1.41 -14.66 10.56
N ALA A 276 -0.63 -15.72 10.84
CA ALA A 276 0.83 -15.77 10.69
C ALA A 276 1.31 -15.47 9.26
N HIS A 277 0.54 -15.86 8.24
CA HIS A 277 0.89 -15.65 6.83
C HIS A 277 0.30 -14.36 6.23
N THR A 278 -0.52 -13.63 6.96
CA THR A 278 -1.16 -12.38 6.55
C THR A 278 -0.59 -11.19 7.32
N ASP A 279 -1.17 -10.85 8.48
CA ASP A 279 -0.87 -9.64 9.23
C ASP A 279 0.41 -9.74 10.08
N PHE A 280 0.78 -10.95 10.50
CA PHE A 280 1.92 -11.24 11.36
C PHE A 280 3.09 -11.95 10.65
N ILE A 281 3.13 -11.91 9.32
CA ILE A 281 4.22 -12.55 8.56
C ILE A 281 5.60 -11.98 8.91
N TYR A 282 5.67 -10.71 9.32
CA TYR A 282 6.93 -10.09 9.72
C TYR A 282 7.47 -10.67 11.03
N SER A 283 6.60 -11.10 11.95
CA SER A 283 7.02 -11.82 13.17
C SER A 283 7.58 -13.21 12.85
N ILE A 284 6.93 -13.95 11.93
CA ILE A 284 7.45 -15.25 11.47
C ILE A 284 8.79 -15.09 10.76
N LEU A 285 8.91 -14.07 9.89
CA LEU A 285 10.17 -13.74 9.23
C LEU A 285 11.27 -13.44 10.25
N SER A 286 10.94 -12.69 11.30
CA SER A 286 11.89 -12.36 12.36
C SER A 286 12.29 -13.59 13.19
N GLU A 287 11.39 -14.54 13.43
CA GLU A 287 11.72 -15.81 14.08
C GLU A 287 12.63 -16.67 13.21
N GLU A 288 12.36 -16.78 11.89
CA GLU A 288 13.12 -17.62 10.97
C GLU A 288 14.45 -17.02 10.52
N MET A 289 14.54 -15.70 10.30
CA MET A 289 15.71 -15.00 9.77
C MET A 289 16.41 -14.10 10.81
N GLY A 290 15.90 -14.00 12.01
CA GLY A 290 16.44 -13.21 13.10
C GLY A 290 16.37 -11.69 12.87
N LEU A 291 17.04 -10.97 13.78
CA LEU A 291 17.10 -9.50 13.73
C LEU A 291 17.75 -9.01 12.43
N VAL A 292 18.77 -9.69 11.92
CA VAL A 292 19.45 -9.30 10.68
C VAL A 292 18.48 -9.37 9.49
N GLY A 293 17.69 -10.45 9.37
CA GLY A 293 16.67 -10.58 8.32
C GLY A 293 15.57 -9.54 8.46
N ALA A 294 15.09 -9.29 9.69
CA ALA A 294 14.08 -8.29 9.98
C ALA A 294 14.56 -6.87 9.58
N LEU A 295 15.78 -6.48 9.95
CA LEU A 295 16.36 -5.19 9.58
C LEU A 295 16.63 -5.07 8.07
N ALA A 296 17.03 -6.17 7.41
CA ALA A 296 17.19 -6.19 5.96
C ALA A 296 15.88 -5.86 5.23
N ILE A 297 14.75 -6.43 5.67
CA ILE A 297 13.44 -6.11 5.10
C ILE A 297 13.06 -4.65 5.33
N ILE A 298 13.30 -4.09 6.52
CA ILE A 298 13.08 -2.66 6.78
C ILE A 298 13.95 -1.82 5.83
N ALA A 299 15.22 -2.17 5.63
CA ALA A 299 16.11 -1.46 4.72
C ALA A 299 15.60 -1.49 3.27
N VAL A 300 15.06 -2.64 2.80
CA VAL A 300 14.48 -2.76 1.46
C VAL A 300 13.22 -1.88 1.33
N TYR A 301 12.34 -1.83 2.35
CA TYR A 301 11.19 -0.90 2.34
C TYR A 301 11.64 0.56 2.35
N MET A 302 12.63 0.91 3.15
CA MET A 302 13.18 2.28 3.15
C MET A 302 13.74 2.64 1.78
N LEU A 303 14.47 1.72 1.12
CA LEU A 303 14.96 1.92 -0.24
C LEU A 303 13.80 2.11 -1.22
N LEU A 304 12.79 1.25 -1.20
CA LEU A 304 11.60 1.35 -2.06
C LEU A 304 10.94 2.73 -1.91
N VAL A 305 10.61 3.11 -0.68
CA VAL A 305 9.94 4.38 -0.37
C VAL A 305 10.82 5.58 -0.77
N ALA A 306 12.11 5.55 -0.45
CA ALA A 306 13.05 6.61 -0.83
C ALA A 306 13.12 6.79 -2.35
N ARG A 307 13.17 5.68 -3.13
CA ARG A 307 13.15 5.75 -4.60
C ARG A 307 11.86 6.36 -5.14
N ILE A 308 10.70 6.00 -4.56
CA ILE A 308 9.41 6.59 -4.92
C ILE A 308 9.40 8.10 -4.70
N PHE A 309 9.85 8.58 -3.53
CA PHE A 309 9.94 10.01 -3.23
C PHE A 309 10.96 10.73 -4.12
N LEU A 310 12.08 10.10 -4.45
CA LEU A 310 13.08 10.66 -5.38
C LEU A 310 12.51 10.84 -6.79
N ILE A 311 11.73 9.88 -7.29
CA ILE A 311 11.02 10.00 -8.58
C ILE A 311 10.02 11.17 -8.51
N GLY A 312 9.24 11.27 -7.42
CA GLY A 312 8.34 12.41 -7.20
C GLY A 312 9.06 13.75 -7.22
N ARG A 313 10.20 13.86 -6.53
CA ARG A 313 11.04 15.07 -6.54
C ARG A 313 11.62 15.39 -7.92
N GLN A 314 11.98 14.38 -8.71
CA GLN A 314 12.42 14.58 -10.08
C GLN A 314 11.28 15.09 -10.96
N ALA A 315 10.05 14.59 -10.78
CA ALA A 315 8.86 15.08 -11.47
C ALA A 315 8.56 16.55 -11.11
N GLU A 316 8.64 16.91 -9.84
CA GLU A 316 8.45 18.29 -9.36
C GLU A 316 9.47 19.25 -9.97
N LYS A 317 10.76 18.87 -10.01
CA LYS A 317 11.82 19.66 -10.67
C LYS A 317 11.59 19.88 -12.16
N GLN A 318 10.82 19.03 -12.83
CA GLN A 318 10.43 19.15 -14.22
C GLN A 318 9.05 19.80 -14.38
N SER A 319 8.47 20.38 -13.31
CA SER A 319 7.15 20.98 -13.28
C SER A 319 6.00 20.02 -13.65
N GLN A 320 6.22 18.72 -13.48
CA GLN A 320 5.26 17.64 -13.74
C GLN A 320 4.47 17.32 -12.45
N PHE A 321 3.68 18.28 -11.99
CA PHE A 321 3.09 18.23 -10.64
C PHE A 321 2.15 17.05 -10.40
N PHE A 322 1.35 16.62 -11.40
CA PHE A 322 0.52 15.43 -11.27
C PHE A 322 1.35 14.18 -10.97
N LYS A 323 2.44 13.98 -11.73
CA LYS A 323 3.37 12.86 -11.56
C LYS A 323 4.07 12.92 -10.20
N ALA A 324 4.43 14.14 -9.75
CA ALA A 324 5.04 14.35 -8.45
C ALA A 324 4.10 13.95 -7.30
N TYR A 325 2.88 14.50 -7.30
CA TYR A 325 1.91 14.20 -6.24
C TYR A 325 1.42 12.75 -6.25
N ALA A 326 1.27 12.12 -7.42
CA ALA A 326 0.95 10.70 -7.51
C ALA A 326 2.06 9.83 -6.89
N SER A 327 3.34 10.13 -7.20
CA SER A 327 4.47 9.44 -6.57
C SER A 327 4.50 9.64 -5.07
N TYR A 328 4.34 10.87 -4.58
CA TYR A 328 4.30 11.14 -3.13
C TYR A 328 3.15 10.41 -2.44
N GLY A 329 1.95 10.41 -3.03
CA GLY A 329 0.79 9.72 -2.48
C GLY A 329 1.02 8.20 -2.37
N PHE A 330 1.54 7.57 -3.41
CA PHE A 330 1.89 6.15 -3.36
C PHE A 330 3.04 5.87 -2.39
N GLY A 331 4.03 6.75 -2.30
CA GLY A 331 5.09 6.68 -1.30
C GLY A 331 4.56 6.70 0.13
N PHE A 332 3.59 7.57 0.43
CA PHE A 332 2.92 7.60 1.73
C PHE A 332 2.12 6.33 2.02
N ILE A 333 1.45 5.74 1.02
CA ILE A 333 0.75 4.45 1.20
C ILE A 333 1.75 3.36 1.57
N PHE A 334 2.83 3.17 0.80
CA PHE A 334 3.83 2.15 1.08
C PHE A 334 4.50 2.36 2.44
N ALA A 335 4.91 3.59 2.75
CA ALA A 335 5.52 3.93 4.02
C ALA A 335 4.54 3.70 5.19
N GLY A 336 3.32 4.20 5.09
CA GLY A 336 2.30 4.10 6.14
C GLY A 336 1.90 2.65 6.41
N GLN A 337 1.62 1.85 5.36
CA GLN A 337 1.26 0.45 5.54
C GLN A 337 2.42 -0.37 6.13
N ALA A 338 3.65 -0.19 5.61
CA ALA A 338 4.83 -0.89 6.15
C ALA A 338 5.09 -0.48 7.61
N MET A 339 5.07 0.81 7.91
CA MET A 339 5.29 1.32 9.26
C MET A 339 4.24 0.81 10.25
N ILE A 340 2.95 0.82 9.87
CA ILE A 340 1.88 0.34 10.75
C ILE A 340 1.99 -1.17 10.94
N ASN A 341 2.15 -1.97 9.88
CA ASN A 341 2.25 -3.42 10.00
C ASN A 341 3.47 -3.83 10.84
N ILE A 342 4.66 -3.34 10.51
CA ILE A 342 5.89 -3.61 11.26
C ILE A 342 5.73 -3.12 12.71
N GLY A 343 5.20 -1.90 12.92
CA GLY A 343 4.97 -1.34 14.24
C GLY A 343 4.01 -2.17 15.10
N VAL A 344 2.97 -2.76 14.49
CA VAL A 344 2.06 -3.71 15.16
C VAL A 344 2.80 -4.99 15.53
N ASN A 345 3.58 -5.56 14.62
CA ASN A 345 4.30 -6.81 14.84
C ASN A 345 5.32 -6.69 15.98
N VAL A 346 6.07 -5.57 16.04
CA VAL A 346 7.06 -5.33 17.14
C VAL A 346 6.42 -4.83 18.44
N GLY A 347 5.10 -4.59 18.46
CA GLY A 347 4.41 -4.07 19.64
C GLY A 347 4.56 -2.57 19.87
N ALA A 348 4.93 -1.79 18.85
CA ALA A 348 5.01 -0.33 18.91
C ALA A 348 3.67 0.36 18.58
N LEU A 349 2.72 -0.37 17.97
CA LEU A 349 1.39 0.11 17.60
C LEU A 349 0.31 -0.93 17.95
N PRO A 350 -0.93 -0.49 18.24
CA PRO A 350 -2.01 -1.41 18.58
C PRO A 350 -2.37 -2.31 17.39
N THR A 351 -2.72 -3.56 17.66
CA THR A 351 -3.01 -4.59 16.67
C THR A 351 -4.10 -4.16 15.68
N LYS A 352 -3.77 -4.21 14.38
CA LYS A 352 -4.64 -3.88 13.25
C LYS A 352 -4.39 -4.87 12.13
N GLY A 353 -5.45 -5.32 11.47
CA GLY A 353 -5.39 -6.18 10.30
C GLY A 353 -4.98 -5.37 9.06
N LEU A 354 -3.69 -5.19 8.86
CA LEU A 354 -3.11 -4.58 7.66
C LEU A 354 -2.02 -5.47 7.11
N THR A 355 -2.14 -5.85 5.86
CA THR A 355 -1.10 -6.60 5.16
C THR A 355 0.14 -5.74 4.92
N LEU A 356 1.32 -6.35 5.00
CA LEU A 356 2.59 -5.74 4.63
C LEU A 356 2.70 -5.73 3.09
N PRO A 357 2.74 -4.56 2.42
CA PRO A 357 2.68 -4.47 0.96
C PRO A 357 3.74 -5.32 0.26
N LEU A 358 3.40 -6.05 -0.80
CA LEU A 358 4.28 -6.93 -1.57
C LEU A 358 4.76 -8.19 -0.82
N LEU A 359 4.68 -8.27 0.51
CA LEU A 359 5.25 -9.34 1.32
C LEU A 359 4.18 -10.27 1.93
N SER A 360 3.08 -9.72 2.49
CA SER A 360 2.02 -10.51 3.11
C SER A 360 1.17 -11.27 2.09
N TYR A 361 0.59 -12.39 2.54
CA TYR A 361 -0.45 -13.06 1.78
C TYR A 361 -1.70 -12.18 1.66
N GLY A 362 -2.07 -11.85 0.43
CA GLY A 362 -3.25 -11.03 0.12
C GLY A 362 -3.31 -10.70 -1.36
N GLY A 363 -4.11 -11.45 -2.14
CA GLY A 363 -4.17 -11.28 -3.59
C GLY A 363 -4.53 -9.84 -4.00
N SER A 364 -5.53 -9.22 -3.37
CA SER A 364 -5.92 -7.84 -3.68
C SER A 364 -4.87 -6.81 -3.30
N SER A 365 -4.21 -6.99 -2.15
CA SER A 365 -3.14 -6.11 -1.68
C SER A 365 -1.91 -6.19 -2.59
N LEU A 366 -1.55 -7.41 -3.03
CA LEU A 366 -0.44 -7.61 -3.96
C LEU A 366 -0.73 -6.97 -5.33
N LEU A 367 -1.95 -7.15 -5.87
CA LEU A 367 -2.34 -6.54 -7.15
C LEU A 367 -2.41 -5.02 -7.07
N ALA A 368 -2.93 -4.47 -5.98
CA ALA A 368 -2.96 -3.02 -5.76
C ALA A 368 -1.55 -2.45 -5.63
N SER A 369 -0.66 -3.12 -4.89
CA SER A 369 0.75 -2.75 -4.77
C SER A 369 1.46 -2.81 -6.13
N ALA A 370 1.22 -3.86 -6.92
CA ALA A 370 1.72 -3.99 -8.28
C ALA A 370 1.23 -2.86 -9.21
N CYS A 371 -0.05 -2.47 -9.09
CA CYS A 371 -0.61 -1.34 -9.82
C CYS A 371 0.09 -0.02 -9.44
N MET A 372 0.28 0.25 -8.16
CA MET A 372 1.00 1.45 -7.68
C MET A 372 2.44 1.48 -8.21
N ILE A 373 3.18 0.38 -8.09
CA ILE A 373 4.55 0.26 -8.62
C ILE A 373 4.57 0.48 -10.14
N ALA A 374 3.62 -0.10 -10.88
CA ALA A 374 3.50 0.08 -12.33
C ALA A 374 3.32 1.56 -12.73
N ILE A 375 2.46 2.28 -12.00
CA ILE A 375 2.25 3.72 -12.24
C ILE A 375 3.54 4.50 -11.94
N ILE A 376 4.25 4.19 -10.86
CA ILE A 376 5.51 4.87 -10.50
C ILE A 376 6.60 4.57 -11.55
N LEU A 377 6.74 3.33 -12.01
CA LEU A 377 7.66 2.97 -13.09
C LEU A 377 7.32 3.71 -14.39
N ARG A 378 6.03 3.89 -14.68
CA ARG A 378 5.59 4.68 -15.83
C ARG A 378 5.92 6.16 -15.67
N ILE A 379 5.77 6.72 -14.46
CA ILE A 379 6.17 8.10 -14.16
C ILE A 379 7.67 8.28 -14.47
N ASP A 380 8.53 7.43 -13.92
CA ASP A 380 9.97 7.49 -14.12
C ASP A 380 10.36 7.39 -15.62
N TYR A 381 9.71 6.44 -16.33
CA TYR A 381 9.91 6.29 -17.78
C TYR A 381 9.55 7.57 -18.56
N GLU A 382 8.37 8.18 -18.28
CA GLU A 382 7.95 9.39 -18.98
C GLU A 382 8.86 10.59 -18.67
N LEU A 383 9.32 10.74 -17.42
CA LEU A 383 10.27 11.79 -17.03
C LEU A 383 11.59 11.67 -17.79
N LYS A 384 12.14 10.47 -17.91
CA LYS A 384 13.37 10.21 -18.66
C LYS A 384 13.19 10.49 -20.15
N ARG A 385 12.06 10.07 -20.73
CA ARG A 385 11.72 10.31 -22.13
C ARG A 385 11.61 11.81 -22.46
N GLU A 386 10.92 12.55 -21.60
CA GLU A 386 10.75 14.00 -21.78
C GLU A 386 12.10 14.74 -21.68
N ARG A 387 12.94 14.36 -20.72
CA ARG A 387 14.32 14.92 -20.60
C ARG A 387 15.13 14.69 -21.87
N LEU A 388 15.08 13.49 -22.44
CA LEU A 388 15.79 13.19 -23.69
C LEU A 388 15.28 14.00 -24.88
N ASN A 389 13.96 14.21 -24.96
CA ASN A 389 13.37 15.03 -26.02
C ASN A 389 13.75 16.51 -25.89
N GLN A 390 13.96 17.02 -24.67
CA GLN A 390 14.44 18.39 -24.44
C GLN A 390 15.93 18.59 -24.84
N VAL A 391 16.75 17.56 -24.60
CA VAL A 391 18.20 17.61 -24.91
C VAL A 391 18.46 17.43 -26.42
N ARG A 392 17.51 16.85 -27.20
CA ARG A 392 17.66 16.57 -28.65
C ARG A 392 16.60 17.28 -29.51
N PRO A 393 16.48 18.61 -29.49
CA PRO A 393 15.44 19.33 -30.24
C PRO A 393 15.56 19.27 -31.76
N GLY A 394 16.71 18.84 -32.30
CA GLY A 394 17.03 18.94 -33.72
C GLY A 394 16.67 17.76 -34.63
N ARG A 395 16.40 16.55 -34.09
CA ARG A 395 16.16 15.35 -34.91
C ARG A 395 14.74 15.17 -35.47
N ARG A 396 13.75 15.93 -35.00
CA ARG A 396 12.34 15.82 -35.48
C ARG A 396 12.01 16.74 -36.68
N ARG A 397 12.90 17.63 -37.13
CA ARG A 397 12.66 18.47 -38.33
C ARG A 397 13.22 17.87 -39.63
N ALA A 398 13.80 16.67 -39.57
CA ALA A 398 14.43 16.00 -40.71
C ALA A 398 13.72 14.66 -41.10
N GLN A 399 12.54 14.42 -40.67
CA GLN A 399 11.61 13.38 -41.16
C GLN A 399 10.24 14.04 -41.40
#